data_932c7847d5c761cbbc3bbc2bce1df4ab
#
_entry.id   932c7847d5c761cbbc3bbc2bce1df4ab
#
_cell.length_a   1.000
_cell.length_b   1.000
_cell.length_c   1.000
_cell.angle_alpha   90.00
_cell.angle_beta   90.00
_cell.angle_gamma   90.00
#
_symmetry.space_group_name_H-M   'P 1'
#
loop_
_entity.id
_entity.type
_entity.pdbx_description
1 polymer ?
#
loop_
_entity_poly.entity_id
_entity_poly.type
_entity_poly.pdbx_seq_one_letter_code
_entity_poly.pdbx_strand_id
1 'polypeptide(L)'
;MSAVSEPKRLPKPRGDLAGMAEALAEFAKSEFTQVEPAQPRVAVLVPCFNEEAAVATVIADFRKALPSAEIFIYDNNSSDRTVAVAREAGASVRSERRQGKGHVVRRMFADVDADIYVLVDGDATYDAASAPRMIDTLLSDHLDMVVGLRVDQAEAAWRPGHRIGNRLLTGFLSAVFGQA
;
A
#
# COMPACT_ATOMS: atom_id res chain seq x y z
N MET A 1 7.58 -21.53 -19.71
CA MET A 1 6.95 -22.84 -19.49
C MET A 1 7.51 -23.41 -18.21
N SER A 2 6.84 -23.17 -17.07
CA SER A 2 7.24 -23.71 -15.76
C SER A 2 6.77 -25.16 -15.67
N ALA A 3 7.70 -26.06 -15.40
CA ALA A 3 7.41 -27.46 -15.16
C ALA A 3 6.61 -27.59 -13.86
N VAL A 4 5.35 -27.98 -13.97
CA VAL A 4 4.55 -28.42 -12.81
C VAL A 4 5.15 -29.78 -12.38
N SER A 5 5.79 -29.79 -11.19
CA SER A 5 6.28 -31.04 -10.58
C SER A 5 5.08 -31.94 -10.24
N GLU A 6 5.15 -33.22 -10.65
CA GLU A 6 4.13 -34.20 -10.30
C GLU A 6 3.96 -34.33 -8.78
N PRO A 7 2.71 -34.44 -8.28
CA PRO A 7 2.47 -34.61 -6.85
C PRO A 7 3.11 -35.95 -6.36
N LYS A 8 3.94 -35.84 -5.34
CA LYS A 8 4.57 -36.97 -4.67
C LYS A 8 3.49 -37.87 -4.06
N ARG A 9 3.46 -39.13 -4.43
CA ARG A 9 2.47 -40.09 -3.90
C ARG A 9 2.72 -40.35 -2.42
N LEU A 10 1.65 -40.38 -1.64
CA LEU A 10 1.68 -40.77 -0.21
C LEU A 10 2.37 -42.12 -0.05
N PRO A 11 3.28 -42.29 0.95
CA PRO A 11 3.88 -43.57 1.26
C PRO A 11 2.81 -44.58 1.67
N LYS A 12 2.95 -45.86 1.23
CA LYS A 12 2.00 -46.92 1.58
C LYS A 12 2.10 -47.19 3.08
N PRO A 13 0.98 -47.27 3.83
CA PRO A 13 1.01 -47.50 5.27
C PRO A 13 1.63 -48.85 5.58
N ARG A 14 2.68 -48.87 6.43
CA ARG A 14 3.10 -50.04 7.15
C ARG A 14 2.16 -50.21 8.33
N GLY A 15 1.58 -51.35 8.50
CA GLY A 15 0.39 -51.72 9.25
C GLY A 15 0.33 -51.46 10.75
N ASP A 16 1.00 -50.42 11.30
CA ASP A 16 0.82 -49.93 12.65
C ASP A 16 0.54 -48.43 12.70
N LEU A 17 -0.24 -48.00 13.68
CA LEU A 17 -0.64 -46.59 13.84
C LEU A 17 0.56 -45.67 14.11
N ALA A 18 1.64 -46.16 14.70
CA ALA A 18 2.85 -45.39 14.97
C ALA A 18 3.62 -45.08 13.67
N GLY A 19 3.78 -46.07 12.78
CA GLY A 19 4.43 -45.90 11.47
C GLY A 19 3.63 -44.99 10.53
N MET A 20 2.26 -44.99 10.63
CA MET A 20 1.43 -44.04 9.91
C MET A 20 1.60 -42.62 10.42
N ALA A 21 1.69 -42.39 11.71
CA ALA A 21 1.90 -41.09 12.32
C ALA A 21 3.27 -40.51 11.93
N GLU A 22 4.32 -41.31 11.94
CA GLU A 22 5.66 -40.92 11.51
C GLU A 22 5.70 -40.56 10.01
N ALA A 23 5.11 -41.39 9.14
CA ALA A 23 5.03 -41.14 7.71
C ALA A 23 4.24 -39.89 7.37
N LEU A 24 3.14 -39.60 8.08
CA LEU A 24 2.37 -38.38 7.96
C LEU A 24 3.13 -37.16 8.44
N ALA A 25 3.88 -37.27 9.55
CA ALA A 25 4.71 -36.19 10.07
C ALA A 25 5.86 -35.85 9.12
N GLU A 26 6.47 -36.87 8.50
CA GLU A 26 7.54 -36.69 7.53
C GLU A 26 7.03 -36.11 6.20
N PHE A 27 5.86 -36.54 5.73
CA PHE A 27 5.17 -35.98 4.59
C PHE A 27 4.78 -34.52 4.85
N ALA A 28 4.19 -34.20 5.97
CA ALA A 28 3.86 -32.84 6.37
C ALA A 28 5.12 -31.94 6.42
N LYS A 29 6.22 -32.42 6.99
CA LYS A 29 7.51 -31.71 6.98
C LYS A 29 8.04 -31.49 5.56
N SER A 30 7.89 -32.47 4.64
CA SER A 30 8.43 -32.35 3.28
C SER A 30 7.63 -31.43 2.36
N GLU A 31 6.32 -31.32 2.56
CA GLU A 31 5.43 -30.50 1.72
C GLU A 31 5.19 -29.10 2.27
N PHE A 32 5.17 -28.95 3.60
CA PHE A 32 4.87 -27.65 4.23
C PHE A 32 6.09 -26.84 4.68
N THR A 33 7.32 -27.40 4.59
CA THR A 33 8.54 -26.74 5.09
C THR A 33 9.27 -25.87 4.06
N GLN A 34 8.75 -25.73 2.82
CA GLN A 34 9.47 -25.03 1.75
C GLN A 34 8.72 -23.84 1.14
N VAL A 35 7.59 -23.45 1.71
CA VAL A 35 6.98 -22.17 1.31
C VAL A 35 7.38 -21.13 2.34
N GLU A 36 8.57 -20.52 2.16
CA GLU A 36 8.79 -19.22 2.79
C GLU A 36 7.65 -18.31 2.35
N PRO A 37 6.94 -17.66 3.29
CA PRO A 37 5.90 -16.72 2.90
C PRO A 37 6.54 -15.67 2.00
N ALA A 38 6.15 -15.67 0.73
CA ALA A 38 6.62 -14.66 -0.22
C ALA A 38 6.37 -13.29 0.41
N GLN A 39 7.41 -12.44 0.46
CA GLN A 39 7.23 -11.09 0.99
C GLN A 39 6.12 -10.40 0.21
N PRO A 40 5.17 -9.75 0.89
CA PRO A 40 4.05 -9.11 0.21
C PRO A 40 4.55 -8.04 -0.77
N ARG A 41 3.98 -8.03 -1.96
CA ARG A 41 4.26 -7.01 -2.96
C ARG A 41 3.61 -5.70 -2.53
N VAL A 42 4.43 -4.69 -2.31
CA VAL A 42 3.98 -3.37 -1.88
C VAL A 42 3.98 -2.42 -3.08
N ALA A 43 2.87 -1.72 -3.31
CA ALA A 43 2.76 -0.66 -4.29
C ALA A 43 2.45 0.68 -3.63
N VAL A 44 3.25 1.71 -3.94
CA VAL A 44 2.97 3.09 -3.54
C VAL A 44 2.19 3.77 -4.66
N LEU A 45 0.98 4.24 -4.34
CA LEU A 45 0.04 4.85 -5.27
C LEU A 45 -0.08 6.34 -5.01
N VAL A 46 0.32 7.17 -5.98
CA VAL A 46 0.38 8.63 -5.85
C VAL A 46 -0.47 9.30 -6.93
N PRO A 47 -1.69 9.76 -6.60
CA PRO A 47 -2.46 10.60 -7.51
C PRO A 47 -1.86 12.01 -7.57
N CYS A 48 -1.58 12.51 -8.78
CA CYS A 48 -0.96 13.81 -9.00
C CYS A 48 -1.80 14.70 -9.92
N PHE A 49 -1.83 15.99 -9.60
CA PHE A 49 -2.36 17.05 -10.46
C PHE A 49 -1.60 18.35 -10.21
N ASN A 50 -0.71 18.74 -11.15
CA ASN A 50 0.16 19.91 -11.04
C ASN A 50 1.07 19.91 -9.80
N GLU A 51 1.86 18.84 -9.66
CA GLU A 51 2.75 18.60 -8.52
C GLU A 51 4.24 18.57 -8.96
N GLU A 52 4.62 19.30 -10.02
CA GLU A 52 6.00 19.27 -10.54
C GLU A 52 7.07 19.62 -9.51
N ALA A 53 6.73 20.49 -8.54
CA ALA A 53 7.66 20.92 -7.51
C ALA A 53 7.91 19.87 -6.41
N ALA A 54 6.97 18.94 -6.20
CA ALA A 54 6.98 18.04 -5.06
C ALA A 54 7.15 16.56 -5.43
N VAL A 55 6.66 16.14 -6.59
CA VAL A 55 6.57 14.72 -6.98
C VAL A 55 7.91 13.98 -6.95
N ALA A 56 9.03 14.63 -7.32
CA ALA A 56 10.36 14.01 -7.24
C ALA A 56 10.78 13.70 -5.80
N THR A 57 10.47 14.60 -4.87
CA THR A 57 10.74 14.42 -3.44
C THR A 57 9.92 13.24 -2.89
N VAL A 58 8.63 13.19 -3.19
CA VAL A 58 7.75 12.07 -2.81
C VAL A 58 8.31 10.74 -3.28
N ILE A 59 8.72 10.65 -4.55
CA ILE A 59 9.30 9.43 -5.12
C ILE A 59 10.60 9.04 -4.40
N ALA A 60 11.48 10.01 -4.15
CA ALA A 60 12.75 9.75 -3.46
C ALA A 60 12.55 9.27 -2.02
N ASP A 61 11.65 9.91 -1.28
CA ASP A 61 11.37 9.58 0.12
C ASP A 61 10.74 8.20 0.26
N PHE A 62 9.75 7.86 -0.58
CA PHE A 62 9.14 6.52 -0.56
C PHE A 62 10.09 5.44 -1.06
N ARG A 63 10.96 5.72 -2.03
CA ARG A 63 12.00 4.75 -2.45
C ARG A 63 13.01 4.47 -1.33
N LYS A 64 13.33 5.49 -0.51
CA LYS A 64 14.19 5.32 0.66
C LYS A 64 13.48 4.54 1.77
N ALA A 65 12.21 4.83 2.03
CA ALA A 65 11.43 4.18 3.09
C ALA A 65 11.02 2.74 2.75
N LEU A 66 10.70 2.47 1.49
CA LEU A 66 10.21 1.19 0.98
C LEU A 66 11.01 0.78 -0.27
N PRO A 67 12.27 0.32 -0.14
CA PRO A 67 13.17 0.09 -1.29
C PRO A 67 12.67 -0.98 -2.27
N SER A 68 11.87 -1.95 -1.80
CA SER A 68 11.30 -3.02 -2.62
C SER A 68 9.94 -2.69 -3.22
N ALA A 69 9.33 -1.56 -2.84
CA ALA A 69 8.02 -1.17 -3.35
C ALA A 69 8.10 -0.58 -4.76
N GLU A 70 7.12 -0.88 -5.59
CA GLU A 70 6.94 -0.20 -6.87
C GLU A 70 6.15 1.10 -6.66
N ILE A 71 6.62 2.21 -7.25
CA ILE A 71 5.99 3.53 -7.12
C ILE A 71 5.26 3.87 -8.40
N PHE A 72 3.95 4.04 -8.28
CA PHE A 72 3.04 4.40 -9.37
C PHE A 72 2.54 5.83 -9.20
N ILE A 73 2.84 6.69 -10.17
CA ILE A 73 2.29 8.03 -10.28
C ILE A 73 1.13 8.00 -11.27
N TYR A 74 -0.03 8.48 -10.85
CA TYR A 74 -1.18 8.64 -11.73
C TYR A 74 -1.49 10.11 -11.94
N ASP A 75 -1.16 10.58 -13.13
CA ASP A 75 -1.43 11.95 -13.56
C ASP A 75 -2.90 12.15 -13.93
N ASN A 76 -3.52 13.18 -13.34
CA ASN A 76 -4.91 13.54 -13.61
C ASN A 76 -5.03 14.83 -14.45
N ASN A 77 -4.40 14.81 -15.62
CA ASN A 77 -4.39 15.92 -16.59
C ASN A 77 -3.59 17.14 -16.10
N SER A 78 -2.41 16.95 -15.55
CA SER A 78 -1.48 18.03 -15.21
C SER A 78 -1.11 18.84 -16.45
N SER A 79 -1.04 20.15 -16.30
CA SER A 79 -0.60 21.10 -17.33
C SER A 79 0.85 21.54 -17.19
N ASP A 80 1.48 21.18 -16.08
CA ASP A 80 2.88 21.46 -15.75
C ASP A 80 3.80 20.27 -16.13
N ARG A 81 5.01 20.25 -15.59
CA ARG A 81 6.01 19.19 -15.85
C ARG A 81 5.89 17.95 -14.94
N THR A 82 4.80 17.79 -14.17
CA THR A 82 4.61 16.67 -13.24
C THR A 82 4.96 15.33 -13.86
N VAL A 83 4.44 15.00 -15.04
CA VAL A 83 4.67 13.73 -15.74
C VAL A 83 6.14 13.54 -16.11
N ALA A 84 6.80 14.60 -16.60
CA ALA A 84 8.21 14.54 -16.99
C ALA A 84 9.09 14.31 -15.75
N VAL A 85 8.89 15.10 -14.71
CA VAL A 85 9.63 15.01 -13.44
C VAL A 85 9.47 13.65 -12.79
N ALA A 86 8.26 13.09 -12.76
CA ALA A 86 8.00 11.78 -12.19
C ALA A 86 8.72 10.65 -12.96
N ARG A 87 8.76 10.71 -14.30
CA ARG A 87 9.49 9.75 -15.13
C ARG A 87 10.99 9.86 -14.94
N GLU A 88 11.53 11.08 -14.91
CA GLU A 88 12.95 11.35 -14.65
C GLU A 88 13.37 10.81 -13.27
N ALA A 89 12.48 10.89 -12.27
CA ALA A 89 12.67 10.31 -10.95
C ALA A 89 12.52 8.77 -10.93
N GLY A 90 12.17 8.14 -12.05
CA GLY A 90 12.13 6.68 -12.23
C GLY A 90 10.86 5.99 -11.71
N ALA A 91 9.75 6.69 -11.53
CA ALA A 91 8.46 6.09 -11.18
C ALA A 91 7.72 5.54 -12.41
N SER A 92 6.81 4.57 -12.18
CA SER A 92 5.86 4.10 -13.18
C SER A 92 4.75 5.14 -13.34
N VAL A 93 4.70 5.87 -14.47
CA VAL A 93 3.73 6.95 -14.69
C VAL A 93 2.61 6.53 -15.61
N ARG A 94 1.37 6.65 -15.14
CA ARG A 94 0.13 6.41 -15.89
C ARG A 94 -0.77 7.65 -15.84
N SER A 95 -1.81 7.71 -16.68
CA SER A 95 -2.71 8.85 -16.74
C SER A 95 -4.17 8.42 -16.61
N GLU A 96 -4.96 9.19 -15.86
CA GLU A 96 -6.41 9.08 -15.82
C GLU A 96 -7.04 10.36 -16.40
N ARG A 97 -7.76 10.20 -17.50
CA ARG A 97 -8.35 11.33 -18.25
C ARG A 97 -9.57 11.94 -17.55
N ARG A 98 -10.29 11.16 -16.77
CA ARG A 98 -11.44 11.66 -16.02
C ARG A 98 -10.94 12.50 -14.86
N GLN A 99 -11.28 13.80 -14.89
CA GLN A 99 -10.87 14.72 -13.84
C GLN A 99 -11.49 14.36 -12.49
N GLY A 100 -10.65 14.32 -11.46
CA GLY A 100 -11.06 14.10 -10.07
C GLY A 100 -10.34 12.94 -9.39
N LYS A 101 -9.85 13.18 -8.16
CA LYS A 101 -9.07 12.23 -7.35
C LYS A 101 -9.74 10.86 -7.22
N GLY A 102 -11.07 10.81 -7.06
CA GLY A 102 -11.80 9.55 -6.95
C GLY A 102 -11.73 8.68 -8.21
N HIS A 103 -11.65 9.28 -9.42
CA HIS A 103 -11.45 8.55 -10.66
C HIS A 103 -10.04 7.95 -10.71
N VAL A 104 -9.05 8.74 -10.31
CA VAL A 104 -7.66 8.30 -10.23
C VAL A 104 -7.49 7.12 -9.28
N VAL A 105 -7.98 7.23 -8.05
CA VAL A 105 -7.88 6.19 -7.04
C VAL A 105 -8.54 4.88 -7.49
N ARG A 106 -9.75 4.96 -8.08
CA ARG A 106 -10.40 3.77 -8.65
C ARG A 106 -9.60 3.14 -9.77
N ARG A 107 -8.96 3.96 -10.61
CA ARG A 107 -8.12 3.49 -11.69
C ARG A 107 -6.86 2.79 -11.18
N MET A 108 -6.22 3.35 -10.15
CA MET A 108 -5.05 2.74 -9.50
C MET A 108 -5.32 1.34 -9.02
N PHE A 109 -6.39 1.14 -8.24
CA PHE A 109 -6.76 -0.17 -7.73
C PHE A 109 -7.20 -1.16 -8.82
N ALA A 110 -7.67 -0.68 -9.97
CA ALA A 110 -8.02 -1.54 -11.09
C ALA A 110 -6.80 -1.97 -11.92
N ASP A 111 -5.77 -1.14 -11.99
CA ASP A 111 -4.62 -1.32 -12.88
C ASP A 111 -3.40 -1.95 -12.19
N VAL A 112 -3.26 -1.80 -10.87
CA VAL A 112 -2.09 -2.22 -10.11
C VAL A 112 -2.45 -3.46 -9.31
N ASP A 113 -1.68 -4.55 -9.52
CA ASP A 113 -1.81 -5.79 -8.78
C ASP A 113 -0.70 -5.87 -7.73
N ALA A 114 -1.07 -5.70 -6.45
CA ALA A 114 -0.19 -5.78 -5.30
C ALA A 114 -0.93 -6.34 -4.09
N ASP A 115 -0.19 -6.80 -3.09
CA ASP A 115 -0.75 -7.35 -1.86
C ASP A 115 -1.04 -6.25 -0.84
N ILE A 116 -0.23 -5.17 -0.86
CA ILE A 116 -0.37 -3.99 0.01
C ILE A 116 -0.28 -2.73 -0.83
N TYR A 117 -1.22 -1.81 -0.62
CA TYR A 117 -1.23 -0.50 -1.25
C TYR A 117 -0.95 0.60 -0.24
N VAL A 118 0.02 1.47 -0.54
CA VAL A 118 0.29 2.69 0.21
C VAL A 118 -0.21 3.87 -0.62
N LEU A 119 -1.35 4.45 -0.24
CA LEU A 119 -1.94 5.59 -0.93
C LEU A 119 -1.47 6.89 -0.26
N VAL A 120 -0.88 7.80 -1.04
CA VAL A 120 -0.30 9.06 -0.57
C VAL A 120 -0.48 10.16 -1.60
N ASP A 121 -0.62 11.43 -1.18
CA ASP A 121 -0.71 12.56 -2.09
C ASP A 121 0.67 12.98 -2.65
N GLY A 122 0.68 13.62 -3.81
CA GLY A 122 1.90 14.03 -4.52
C GLY A 122 2.55 15.32 -4.01
N ASP A 123 2.02 15.94 -2.95
CA ASP A 123 2.37 17.28 -2.45
C ASP A 123 3.49 17.29 -1.39
N ALA A 124 4.12 16.15 -1.11
CA ALA A 124 5.18 15.97 -0.12
C ALA A 124 4.79 16.36 1.33
N THR A 125 3.50 16.31 1.67
CA THR A 125 3.02 16.65 3.03
C THR A 125 2.97 15.45 3.98
N TYR A 126 3.26 14.24 3.50
CA TYR A 126 3.23 13.00 4.28
C TYR A 126 4.64 12.53 4.64
N ASP A 127 4.78 12.00 5.86
CA ASP A 127 6.02 11.39 6.32
C ASP A 127 6.17 9.96 5.76
N ALA A 128 6.97 9.82 4.71
CA ALA A 128 7.26 8.52 4.11
C ALA A 128 7.97 7.55 5.08
N ALA A 129 8.73 8.06 6.06
CA ALA A 129 9.43 7.23 7.03
C ALA A 129 8.48 6.46 7.96
N SER A 130 7.23 6.88 8.08
CA SER A 130 6.19 6.17 8.83
C SER A 130 5.63 4.94 8.10
N ALA A 131 5.79 4.84 6.77
CA ALA A 131 5.15 3.80 5.97
C ALA A 131 5.57 2.37 6.35
N PRO A 132 6.84 2.03 6.63
CA PRO A 132 7.22 0.70 7.06
C PRO A 132 6.48 0.27 8.33
N ARG A 133 6.42 1.15 9.34
CA ARG A 133 5.71 0.86 10.60
C ARG A 133 4.21 0.67 10.39
N MET A 134 3.59 1.42 9.47
CA MET A 134 2.18 1.25 9.15
C MET A 134 1.92 -0.10 8.48
N ILE A 135 2.81 -0.55 7.60
CA ILE A 135 2.75 -1.87 6.97
C ILE A 135 2.94 -2.98 8.02
N ASP A 136 3.91 -2.83 8.93
CA ASP A 136 4.13 -3.79 10.01
C ASP A 136 2.88 -3.92 10.91
N THR A 137 2.25 -2.79 11.26
CA THR A 137 0.99 -2.78 12.03
C THR A 137 -0.14 -3.47 11.26
N LEU A 138 -0.29 -3.18 9.97
CA LEU A 138 -1.30 -3.82 9.10
C LEU A 138 -1.17 -5.34 9.11
N LEU A 139 0.06 -5.84 8.98
CA LEU A 139 0.34 -7.27 8.90
C LEU A 139 0.25 -7.96 10.26
N SER A 140 0.85 -7.37 11.33
CA SER A 140 0.89 -7.97 12.67
C SER A 140 -0.48 -8.08 13.30
N ASP A 141 -1.32 -7.09 13.10
CA ASP A 141 -2.65 -6.99 13.69
C ASP A 141 -3.75 -7.51 12.77
N HIS A 142 -3.38 -8.06 11.59
CA HIS A 142 -4.28 -8.60 10.56
C HIS A 142 -5.38 -7.59 10.15
N LEU A 143 -4.97 -6.34 9.92
CA LEU A 143 -5.89 -5.25 9.58
C LEU A 143 -6.10 -5.14 8.06
N ASP A 144 -7.30 -4.72 7.65
CA ASP A 144 -7.60 -4.42 6.26
C ASP A 144 -7.10 -3.03 5.85
N MET A 145 -6.97 -2.09 6.81
CA MET A 145 -6.54 -0.72 6.55
C MET A 145 -5.91 -0.07 7.79
N VAL A 146 -4.84 0.69 7.57
CA VAL A 146 -4.22 1.57 8.56
C VAL A 146 -4.23 3.00 8.02
N VAL A 147 -4.72 3.95 8.81
CA VAL A 147 -4.77 5.37 8.44
C VAL A 147 -3.83 6.17 9.31
N GLY A 148 -2.87 6.85 8.70
CA GLY A 148 -1.98 7.78 9.38
C GLY A 148 -2.71 9.06 9.78
N LEU A 149 -2.65 9.42 11.06
CA LEU A 149 -3.14 10.71 11.53
C LEU A 149 -2.05 11.77 11.33
N ARG A 150 -2.43 12.91 10.73
CA ARG A 150 -1.54 14.08 10.66
C ARG A 150 -1.46 14.70 12.06
N VAL A 151 -0.28 14.63 12.69
CA VAL A 151 -0.01 15.34 13.94
C VAL A 151 0.50 16.72 13.58
N ASP A 152 -0.27 17.75 13.91
CA ASP A 152 0.11 19.14 13.65
C ASP A 152 1.33 19.54 14.50
N GLN A 153 2.50 19.61 13.89
CA GLN A 153 3.70 20.16 14.52
C GLN A 153 3.94 21.64 14.17
N ALA A 154 3.14 22.23 13.28
CA ALA A 154 3.30 23.62 12.91
C ALA A 154 1.95 24.35 12.82
N GLU A 155 1.80 25.42 13.62
CA GLU A 155 0.66 26.34 13.55
C GLU A 155 0.49 27.02 12.17
N ALA A 156 1.50 26.93 11.29
CA ALA A 156 1.54 27.58 9.99
C ALA A 156 0.81 26.83 8.86
N ALA A 157 0.40 25.57 9.05
CA ALA A 157 -0.18 24.75 7.98
C ALA A 157 -1.69 24.96 7.74
N TRP A 158 -2.37 25.74 8.59
CA TRP A 158 -3.81 25.91 8.51
C TRP A 158 -4.20 27.25 7.88
N ARG A 159 -4.92 27.18 6.76
CA ARG A 159 -5.59 28.39 6.23
C ARG A 159 -6.60 28.91 7.25
N PRO A 160 -6.68 30.25 7.44
CA PRO A 160 -7.68 30.84 8.33
C PRO A 160 -9.09 30.35 7.96
N GLY A 161 -9.84 29.83 8.94
CA GLY A 161 -11.19 29.30 8.72
C GLY A 161 -11.31 27.76 8.64
N HIS A 162 -10.28 27.01 8.25
CA HIS A 162 -10.34 25.55 8.18
C HIS A 162 -10.57 24.88 9.54
N ARG A 163 -9.95 25.41 10.62
CA ARG A 163 -10.13 24.89 12.00
C ARG A 163 -11.58 25.04 12.46
N ILE A 164 -12.21 26.16 12.15
CA ILE A 164 -13.61 26.42 12.52
C ILE A 164 -14.54 25.50 11.69
N GLY A 165 -14.30 25.40 10.38
CA GLY A 165 -15.08 24.53 9.51
C GLY A 165 -15.01 23.06 9.91
N ASN A 166 -13.80 22.55 10.18
CA ASN A 166 -13.63 21.17 10.65
C ASN A 166 -14.29 20.95 12.01
N ARG A 167 -14.17 21.89 12.95
CA ARG A 167 -14.76 21.75 14.27
C ARG A 167 -16.31 21.77 14.22
N LEU A 168 -16.88 22.60 13.38
CA LEU A 168 -18.34 22.64 13.15
C LEU A 168 -18.82 21.36 12.46
N LEU A 169 -18.11 20.89 11.43
CA LEU A 169 -18.46 19.67 10.71
C LEU A 169 -18.33 18.44 11.60
N THR A 170 -17.23 18.31 12.34
CA THR A 170 -17.01 17.21 13.29
C THR A 170 -18.06 17.23 14.38
N GLY A 171 -18.37 18.40 14.97
CA GLY A 171 -19.41 18.55 15.98
C GLY A 171 -20.79 18.17 15.45
N PHE A 172 -21.11 18.57 14.22
CA PHE A 172 -22.38 18.17 13.58
C PHE A 172 -22.44 16.66 13.35
N LEU A 173 -21.38 16.05 12.82
CA LEU A 173 -21.32 14.62 12.59
C LEU A 173 -21.40 13.83 13.89
N SER A 174 -20.69 14.27 14.96
CA SER A 174 -20.79 13.67 16.29
C SER A 174 -22.20 13.72 16.85
N ALA A 175 -22.90 14.85 16.67
CA ALA A 175 -24.28 15.00 17.12
C ALA A 175 -25.26 14.10 16.34
N VAL A 176 -25.04 13.92 15.03
CA VAL A 176 -25.92 13.11 14.16
C VAL A 176 -25.68 11.60 14.36
N PHE A 177 -24.42 11.19 14.53
CA PHE A 177 -24.05 9.76 14.60
C PHE A 177 -23.76 9.25 16.01
N GLY A 178 -23.92 10.07 17.05
CA GLY A 178 -23.80 9.67 18.45
C GLY A 178 -22.40 9.23 18.87
N GLN A 179 -21.37 9.64 18.14
CA GLN A 179 -19.95 9.39 18.49
C GLN A 179 -19.35 10.65 19.12
N ALA A 180 -18.89 10.51 20.37
CA ALA A 180 -18.15 11.54 21.08
C ALA A 180 -16.64 11.32 20.90
#